data_531df747ea3420ad837f88a07b14095b
#
_entry.id   531df747ea3420ad837f88a07b14095b
#
_cell.length_a   1.000
_cell.length_b   1.000
_cell.length_c   1.000
_cell.angle_alpha   90.00
_cell.angle_beta   90.00
_cell.angle_gamma   90.00
#
_symmetry.space_group_name_H-M   'P 1'
#
loop_
_entity.id
_entity.type
_entity.pdbx_description
1 polymer ?
#
loop_
_entity_poly.entity_id
_entity_poly.type
_entity_poly.pdbx_seq_one_letter_code
_entity_poly.pdbx_strand_id
1 'polypeptide(L)'
;LQLGLVYQPVGKNLYIAAAGEGCWWHAPGRAWERLHVSKAAIDLRLAVSRSHPCPIGSRVHSLLGGASHFSCGGVGLKLMAMARGFADYYINSSNQTKAWDIAAPEILFVEAGGMVSDLRGQPFAYDPTDFRHRHGLLGACDESLQQKVIAQVKNLKFQG
;
A
#
# COMPACT_ATOMS: atom_id res chain seq x y z
N LEU A 1 -13.16 0.91 -9.87
CA LEU A 1 -13.36 -0.10 -8.82
C LEU A 1 -14.62 0.24 -8.03
N GLN A 2 -15.47 -0.74 -7.72
CA GLN A 2 -16.75 -0.52 -7.00
C GLN A 2 -16.76 -1.20 -5.64
N LEU A 3 -16.15 -2.37 -5.54
CA LEU A 3 -16.12 -3.18 -4.31
C LEU A 3 -14.78 -3.90 -4.20
N GLY A 4 -14.24 -3.99 -3.02
CA GLY A 4 -13.04 -4.76 -2.70
C GLY A 4 -13.20 -5.57 -1.43
N LEU A 5 -12.57 -6.74 -1.41
CA LEU A 5 -12.52 -7.62 -0.25
C LEU A 5 -11.14 -8.24 -0.14
N VAL A 6 -10.55 -8.19 1.05
CA VAL A 6 -9.32 -8.91 1.39
C VAL A 6 -9.56 -9.73 2.66
N TYR A 7 -9.26 -11.02 2.59
CA TYR A 7 -9.35 -11.91 3.74
C TYR A 7 -7.98 -12.46 4.12
N GLN A 8 -7.66 -12.38 5.41
CA GLN A 8 -6.44 -12.95 6.00
C GLN A 8 -6.83 -14.21 6.80
N PRO A 9 -6.59 -15.42 6.28
CA PRO A 9 -7.06 -16.65 6.92
C PRO A 9 -6.49 -16.88 8.32
N VAL A 10 -5.19 -16.64 8.52
CA VAL A 10 -4.50 -16.92 9.79
C VAL A 10 -5.10 -16.11 10.95
N GLY A 11 -5.31 -14.82 10.75
CA GLY A 11 -5.91 -13.93 11.76
C GLY A 11 -7.43 -13.84 11.65
N LYS A 12 -8.03 -14.52 10.67
CA LYS A 12 -9.47 -14.44 10.32
C LYS A 12 -9.93 -12.96 10.17
N ASN A 13 -9.03 -12.09 9.69
CA ASN A 13 -9.35 -10.69 9.46
C ASN A 13 -10.01 -10.54 8.10
N LEU A 14 -11.16 -9.89 8.07
CA LEU A 14 -11.88 -9.53 6.85
C LEU A 14 -11.87 -8.02 6.69
N TYR A 15 -11.50 -7.57 5.50
CA TYR A 15 -11.54 -6.17 5.10
C TYR A 15 -12.47 -6.04 3.91
N ILE A 16 -13.37 -5.05 3.94
CA ILE A 16 -14.32 -4.77 2.87
C ILE A 16 -14.43 -3.27 2.66
N ALA A 17 -14.54 -2.84 1.40
CA ALA A 17 -14.85 -1.46 1.04
C ALA A 17 -15.74 -1.43 -0.20
N ALA A 18 -16.64 -0.45 -0.26
CA ALA A 18 -17.35 -0.07 -1.46
C ALA A 18 -17.12 1.42 -1.74
N ALA A 19 -17.16 1.80 -3.01
CA ALA A 19 -16.89 3.17 -3.44
C ALA A 19 -17.80 4.18 -2.73
N GLY A 20 -17.22 5.12 -1.99
CA GLY A 20 -17.92 6.14 -1.19
C GLY A 20 -18.43 5.68 0.17
N GLU A 21 -18.29 4.40 0.54
CA GLU A 21 -18.83 3.83 1.78
C GLU A 21 -17.76 3.60 2.86
N GLY A 22 -16.50 3.88 2.52
CA GLY A 22 -15.35 3.67 3.40
C GLY A 22 -14.87 2.24 3.47
N CYS A 23 -13.80 2.03 4.22
CA CYS A 23 -13.19 0.73 4.46
C CYS A 23 -13.54 0.21 5.85
N TRP A 24 -13.89 -1.05 5.94
CA TRP A 24 -14.31 -1.71 7.17
C TRP A 24 -13.50 -2.97 7.44
N TRP A 25 -13.22 -3.22 8.70
CA TRP A 25 -12.50 -4.39 9.19
C TRP A 25 -13.32 -5.14 10.22
N HIS A 26 -13.22 -6.48 10.16
CA HIS A 26 -13.81 -7.39 11.13
C HIS A 26 -12.85 -8.53 11.46
N ALA A 27 -12.88 -8.98 12.71
CA ALA A 27 -12.23 -10.20 13.19
C ALA A 27 -13.17 -10.93 14.18
N PRO A 28 -12.97 -12.24 14.39
CA PRO A 28 -13.80 -13.01 15.33
C PRO A 28 -13.85 -12.36 16.71
N GLY A 29 -15.06 -12.25 17.26
CA GLY A 29 -15.30 -11.65 18.57
C GLY A 29 -15.20 -10.13 18.63
N ARG A 30 -15.08 -9.45 17.49
CA ARG A 30 -15.07 -7.98 17.39
C ARG A 30 -16.26 -7.47 16.59
N ALA A 31 -16.72 -6.27 16.91
CA ALA A 31 -17.63 -5.53 16.04
C ALA A 31 -16.90 -5.07 14.76
N TRP A 32 -17.65 -4.72 13.72
CA TRP A 32 -17.11 -4.03 12.56
C TRP A 32 -16.49 -2.70 12.96
N GLU A 33 -15.30 -2.43 12.47
CA GLU A 33 -14.57 -1.18 12.72
C GLU A 33 -14.30 -0.50 11.38
N ARG A 34 -14.66 0.79 11.28
CA ARG A 34 -14.31 1.61 10.12
C ARG A 34 -12.85 2.00 10.21
N LEU A 35 -12.11 1.73 9.15
CA LEU A 35 -10.69 2.05 9.08
C LEU A 35 -10.47 3.45 8.49
N HIS A 36 -9.54 4.17 9.08
CA HIS A 36 -9.03 5.42 8.58
C HIS A 36 -7.51 5.42 8.72
N VAL A 37 -6.79 5.73 7.63
CA VAL A 37 -5.35 5.90 7.71
C VAL A 37 -5.02 7.10 8.60
N SER A 38 -4.00 6.94 9.42
CA SER A 38 -3.41 8.07 10.15
C SER A 38 -2.47 8.85 9.22
N LYS A 39 -2.24 10.13 9.50
CA LYS A 39 -1.14 10.86 8.85
C LYS A 39 0.19 10.16 9.13
N ALA A 40 1.15 10.33 8.21
CA ALA A 40 2.48 9.78 8.36
C ALA A 40 3.11 10.17 9.71
N ALA A 41 3.67 9.20 10.38
CA ALA A 41 4.38 9.42 11.63
C ALA A 41 5.68 10.21 11.40
N ILE A 42 6.21 10.88 12.43
CA ILE A 42 7.55 11.48 12.37
C ILE A 42 8.58 10.37 12.16
N ASP A 43 8.46 9.28 12.91
CA ASP A 43 9.28 8.08 12.78
C ASP A 43 8.65 7.14 11.74
N LEU A 44 8.96 7.36 10.46
CA LEU A 44 8.37 6.64 9.35
C LEU A 44 8.59 5.13 9.44
N ARG A 45 7.54 4.37 9.13
CA ARG A 45 7.53 2.90 9.13
C ARG A 45 7.23 2.39 7.71
N LEU A 46 8.15 1.60 7.15
CA LEU A 46 7.99 0.99 5.83
C LEU A 46 7.37 -0.40 5.95
N ALA A 47 6.25 -0.65 5.25
CA ALA A 47 5.77 -2.01 5.05
C ALA A 47 6.69 -2.76 4.08
N VAL A 48 7.19 -3.93 4.49
CA VAL A 48 8.11 -4.73 3.69
C VAL A 48 7.57 -6.14 3.43
N SER A 49 8.01 -6.73 2.32
CA SER A 49 7.69 -8.13 2.02
C SER A 49 8.58 -9.07 2.81
N ARG A 50 8.00 -10.17 3.32
CA ARG A 50 8.76 -11.24 3.97
C ARG A 50 9.65 -12.03 3.00
N SER A 51 9.23 -12.14 1.75
CA SER A 51 9.84 -13.06 0.76
C SER A 51 10.47 -12.34 -0.43
N HIS A 52 10.16 -11.07 -0.66
CA HIS A 52 10.60 -10.33 -1.84
C HIS A 52 11.17 -8.98 -1.40
N PRO A 53 12.48 -8.90 -1.15
CA PRO A 53 13.12 -7.64 -0.76
C PRO A 53 12.98 -6.59 -1.87
N CYS A 54 12.86 -5.32 -1.48
CA CYS A 54 12.80 -4.19 -2.38
C CYS A 54 13.96 -3.23 -2.07
N PRO A 55 15.13 -3.37 -2.73
CA PRO A 55 16.31 -2.54 -2.47
C PRO A 55 16.03 -1.04 -2.60
N ILE A 56 15.28 -0.64 -3.64
CA ILE A 56 14.86 0.76 -3.81
C ILE A 56 14.02 1.23 -2.62
N GLY A 57 13.09 0.40 -2.13
CA GLY A 57 12.29 0.73 -0.97
C GLY A 57 13.14 0.96 0.28
N SER A 58 14.10 0.08 0.55
CA SER A 58 15.02 0.24 1.68
C SER A 58 15.90 1.49 1.54
N ARG A 59 16.38 1.79 0.32
CA ARG A 59 17.18 3.00 0.07
C ARG A 59 16.38 4.28 0.28
N VAL A 60 15.15 4.33 -0.24
CA VAL A 60 14.23 5.46 -0.03
C VAL A 60 13.93 5.63 1.46
N HIS A 61 13.70 4.53 2.17
CA HIS A 61 13.43 4.55 3.61
C HIS A 61 14.58 5.21 4.39
N SER A 62 15.83 4.81 4.11
CA SER A 62 17.01 5.44 4.71
C SER A 62 17.12 6.92 4.37
N LEU A 63 16.87 7.32 3.12
CA LEU A 63 16.95 8.72 2.69
C LEU A 63 15.85 9.62 3.31
N LEU A 64 14.72 9.03 3.68
CA LEU A 64 13.63 9.74 4.38
C LEU A 64 13.81 9.74 5.91
N GLY A 65 14.91 9.20 6.44
CA GLY A 65 15.11 9.07 7.88
C GLY A 65 14.17 8.06 8.54
N GLY A 66 13.77 7.02 7.79
CA GLY A 66 12.83 6.03 8.29
C GLY A 66 13.36 5.23 9.47
N ALA A 67 12.50 4.97 10.45
CA ALA A 67 12.87 4.42 11.75
C ALA A 67 12.72 2.89 11.82
N SER A 68 11.68 2.32 11.19
CA SER A 68 11.39 0.90 11.37
C SER A 68 10.65 0.28 10.19
N HIS A 69 10.54 -1.06 10.23
CA HIS A 69 9.85 -1.85 9.20
C HIS A 69 8.74 -2.68 9.81
N PHE A 70 7.64 -2.81 9.07
CA PHE A 70 6.56 -3.76 9.34
C PHE A 70 6.57 -4.86 8.28
N SER A 71 6.85 -6.10 8.66
CA SER A 71 7.01 -7.22 7.72
C SER A 71 5.74 -8.06 7.61
N CYS A 72 5.16 -8.14 6.41
CA CYS A 72 4.05 -9.05 6.15
C CYS A 72 4.05 -9.57 4.69
N GLY A 73 3.22 -10.60 4.41
CA GLY A 73 3.05 -11.15 3.07
C GLY A 73 1.97 -10.43 2.27
N GLY A 74 1.99 -10.60 0.94
CA GLY A 74 0.97 -10.07 0.02
C GLY A 74 0.88 -8.54 -0.04
N VAL A 75 0.44 -8.01 -1.18
CA VAL A 75 0.19 -6.57 -1.36
C VAL A 75 -0.99 -6.11 -0.49
N GLY A 76 -2.09 -6.86 -0.56
CA GLY A 76 -3.31 -6.51 0.17
C GLY A 76 -3.10 -6.37 1.67
N LEU A 77 -2.38 -7.31 2.29
CA LEU A 77 -2.12 -7.25 3.73
C LEU A 77 -1.20 -6.10 4.13
N LYS A 78 -0.28 -5.66 3.25
CA LYS A 78 0.56 -4.48 3.53
C LYS A 78 -0.27 -3.19 3.53
N LEU A 79 -1.14 -3.01 2.53
CA LEU A 79 -2.03 -1.85 2.48
C LEU A 79 -3.02 -1.85 3.66
N MET A 80 -3.54 -3.03 4.04
CA MET A 80 -4.41 -3.13 5.23
C MET A 80 -3.64 -2.92 6.55
N ALA A 81 -2.38 -3.31 6.63
CA ALA A 81 -1.53 -2.98 7.77
C ALA A 81 -1.34 -1.46 7.91
N MET A 82 -1.18 -0.76 6.79
CA MET A 82 -1.13 0.71 6.76
C MET A 82 -2.47 1.33 7.17
N ALA A 83 -3.60 0.83 6.65
CA ALA A 83 -4.93 1.29 7.05
C ALA A 83 -5.20 1.10 8.55
N ARG A 84 -4.54 0.13 9.19
CA ARG A 84 -4.57 -0.12 10.63
C ARG A 84 -3.46 0.59 11.43
N GLY A 85 -2.66 1.43 10.79
CA GLY A 85 -1.62 2.23 11.45
C GLY A 85 -0.36 1.47 11.84
N PHE A 86 -0.08 0.28 11.27
CA PHE A 86 1.16 -0.47 11.52
C PHE A 86 2.35 -0.02 10.65
N ALA A 87 2.08 0.66 9.53
CA ALA A 87 3.08 1.23 8.65
C ALA A 87 2.53 2.48 7.96
N ASP A 88 3.40 3.32 7.43
CA ASP A 88 3.04 4.61 6.84
C ASP A 88 3.10 4.57 5.31
N TYR A 89 3.93 3.71 4.72
CA TYR A 89 4.02 3.53 3.28
C TYR A 89 4.56 2.16 2.88
N TYR A 90 4.35 1.82 1.61
CA TYR A 90 4.83 0.59 0.97
C TYR A 90 5.35 0.89 -0.43
N ILE A 91 6.54 0.37 -0.75
CA ILE A 91 7.14 0.46 -2.08
C ILE A 91 7.37 -0.95 -2.62
N ASN A 92 6.95 -1.17 -3.86
CA ASN A 92 7.31 -2.34 -4.66
C ASN A 92 7.83 -1.86 -6.02
N SER A 93 9.10 -2.07 -6.31
CA SER A 93 9.71 -1.70 -7.59
C SER A 93 9.62 -2.81 -8.65
N SER A 94 9.05 -3.97 -8.30
CA SER A 94 8.84 -5.06 -9.24
C SER A 94 7.82 -4.69 -10.32
N ASN A 95 8.04 -5.17 -11.55
CA ASN A 95 7.09 -5.13 -12.65
C ASN A 95 6.23 -6.41 -12.75
N GLN A 96 6.23 -7.23 -11.70
CA GLN A 96 5.54 -8.52 -11.69
C GLN A 96 4.11 -8.44 -11.14
N THR A 97 3.73 -7.32 -10.52
CA THR A 97 2.36 -7.13 -10.03
C THR A 97 1.36 -7.02 -11.18
N LYS A 98 0.18 -7.57 -10.95
CA LYS A 98 -0.92 -7.61 -11.90
C LYS A 98 -2.14 -6.89 -11.31
N ALA A 99 -3.11 -6.58 -12.16
CA ALA A 99 -4.36 -5.94 -11.77
C ALA A 99 -5.06 -6.66 -10.59
N TRP A 100 -5.10 -7.98 -10.58
CA TRP A 100 -5.71 -8.78 -9.51
C TRP A 100 -4.96 -8.77 -8.18
N ASP A 101 -3.67 -8.39 -8.16
CA ASP A 101 -2.92 -8.21 -6.91
C ASP A 101 -3.26 -6.88 -6.22
N ILE A 102 -3.74 -5.90 -6.98
CA ILE A 102 -3.85 -4.50 -6.56
C ILE A 102 -5.31 -4.03 -6.49
N ALA A 103 -6.20 -4.46 -7.39
CA ALA A 103 -7.54 -3.89 -7.53
C ALA A 103 -8.35 -3.88 -6.23
N ALA A 104 -8.49 -5.03 -5.55
CA ALA A 104 -9.20 -5.07 -4.27
C ALA A 104 -8.47 -4.32 -3.15
N PRO A 105 -7.14 -4.48 -2.95
CA PRO A 105 -6.40 -3.69 -1.96
C PRO A 105 -6.43 -2.18 -2.21
N GLU A 106 -6.44 -1.73 -3.46
CA GLU A 106 -6.48 -0.30 -3.79
C GLU A 106 -7.76 0.35 -3.31
N ILE A 107 -8.94 -0.18 -3.71
CA ILE A 107 -10.20 0.43 -3.25
C ILE A 107 -10.33 0.41 -1.73
N LEU A 108 -9.88 -0.67 -1.06
CA LEU A 108 -9.86 -0.75 0.40
C LEU A 108 -9.00 0.37 1.02
N PHE A 109 -7.81 0.58 0.49
CA PHE A 109 -6.88 1.56 1.06
C PHE A 109 -7.27 2.99 0.74
N VAL A 110 -7.78 3.25 -0.47
CA VAL A 110 -8.31 4.56 -0.88
C VAL A 110 -9.55 4.93 -0.06
N GLU A 111 -10.47 4.00 0.15
CA GLU A 111 -11.66 4.22 1.00
C GLU A 111 -11.31 4.38 2.49
N ALA A 112 -10.13 3.91 2.93
CA ALA A 112 -9.58 4.26 4.23
C ALA A 112 -8.90 5.65 4.27
N GLY A 113 -8.81 6.36 3.15
CA GLY A 113 -8.17 7.67 3.02
C GLY A 113 -6.69 7.63 2.64
N GLY A 114 -6.17 6.47 2.23
CA GLY A 114 -4.80 6.32 1.75
C GLY A 114 -4.63 6.65 0.27
N MET A 115 -3.38 6.71 -0.17
CA MET A 115 -2.98 7.02 -1.53
C MET A 115 -2.31 5.81 -2.18
N VAL A 116 -2.75 5.44 -3.40
CA VAL A 116 -2.16 4.36 -4.20
C VAL A 116 -1.80 4.88 -5.58
N SER A 117 -0.59 4.57 -6.05
CA SER A 117 -0.14 4.91 -7.40
C SER A 117 0.97 3.98 -7.88
N ASP A 118 1.39 4.12 -9.11
CA ASP A 118 2.69 3.60 -9.53
C ASP A 118 3.84 4.46 -8.95
N LEU A 119 5.10 4.05 -9.19
CA LEU A 119 6.28 4.79 -8.71
C LEU A 119 6.56 6.10 -9.49
N ARG A 120 5.74 6.45 -10.47
CA ARG A 120 5.75 7.74 -11.18
C ARG A 120 4.67 8.69 -10.66
N GLY A 121 3.81 8.19 -9.75
CA GLY A 121 2.67 8.93 -9.21
C GLY A 121 1.41 8.85 -10.07
N GLN A 122 1.37 7.91 -11.05
CA GLN A 122 0.19 7.73 -11.89
C GLN A 122 -0.79 6.73 -11.26
N PRO A 123 -2.11 6.97 -11.34
CA PRO A 123 -3.10 6.00 -10.89
C PRO A 123 -3.03 4.73 -11.74
N PHE A 124 -3.49 3.61 -11.18
CA PHE A 124 -3.58 2.36 -11.92
C PHE A 124 -4.78 2.36 -12.88
N ALA A 125 -4.51 1.95 -14.12
CA ALA A 125 -5.55 1.62 -15.09
C ALA A 125 -5.82 0.11 -15.05
N TYR A 126 -7.11 -0.26 -15.08
CA TYR A 126 -7.58 -1.64 -15.08
C TYR A 126 -8.12 -2.00 -16.47
N ASP A 127 -7.18 -2.22 -17.41
CA ASP A 127 -7.50 -2.62 -18.78
C ASP A 127 -7.69 -4.16 -18.82
N PRO A 128 -8.84 -4.67 -19.29
CA PRO A 128 -9.08 -6.11 -19.41
C PRO A 128 -8.19 -6.79 -20.45
N THR A 129 -7.49 -6.03 -21.30
CA THR A 129 -6.57 -6.56 -22.31
C THR A 129 -5.11 -6.56 -21.87
N ASP A 130 -4.74 -5.77 -20.85
CA ASP A 130 -3.39 -5.72 -20.28
C ASP A 130 -3.43 -5.56 -18.75
N PHE A 131 -3.25 -6.66 -18.05
CA PHE A 131 -3.30 -6.73 -16.60
C PHE A 131 -1.97 -6.36 -15.90
N ARG A 132 -0.92 -5.96 -16.64
CA ARG A 132 0.42 -5.76 -16.10
C ARG A 132 0.64 -4.35 -15.57
N HIS A 133 1.19 -4.23 -14.38
CA HIS A 133 1.65 -2.98 -13.81
C HIS A 133 3.17 -2.88 -13.91
N ARG A 134 3.66 -2.07 -14.87
CA ARG A 134 5.08 -2.04 -15.28
C ARG A 134 5.94 -1.08 -14.46
N HIS A 135 5.34 -0.19 -13.70
CA HIS A 135 6.04 0.92 -13.04
C HIS A 135 6.04 0.81 -11.51
N GLY A 136 5.90 -0.43 -11.00
CA GLY A 136 5.88 -0.69 -9.57
C GLY A 136 4.61 -0.24 -8.89
N LEU A 137 4.64 -0.17 -7.56
CA LEU A 137 3.52 0.19 -6.71
C LEU A 137 4.02 1.03 -5.53
N LEU A 138 3.32 2.09 -5.23
CA LEU A 138 3.45 2.91 -4.04
C LEU A 138 2.09 2.99 -3.33
N GLY A 139 2.08 2.63 -2.05
CA GLY A 139 1.04 3.01 -1.09
C GLY A 139 1.60 4.00 -0.10
N ALA A 140 0.86 5.05 0.24
CA ALA A 140 1.23 6.02 1.26
C ALA A 140 0.00 6.49 2.03
N CYS A 141 0.15 6.76 3.32
CA CYS A 141 -0.98 7.17 4.16
C CYS A 141 -1.40 8.63 3.95
N ASP A 142 -0.58 9.46 3.33
CA ASP A 142 -0.96 10.81 2.91
C ASP A 142 -0.20 11.28 1.65
N GLU A 143 -0.71 12.33 1.03
CA GLU A 143 -0.17 12.90 -0.20
C GLU A 143 1.25 13.45 -0.02
N SER A 144 1.54 14.09 1.09
CA SER A 144 2.87 14.65 1.37
C SER A 144 3.94 13.57 1.38
N LEU A 145 3.66 12.44 2.05
CA LEU A 145 4.56 11.30 2.06
C LEU A 145 4.67 10.66 0.67
N GLN A 146 3.56 10.53 -0.07
CA GLN A 146 3.58 10.01 -1.43
C GLN A 146 4.52 10.83 -2.32
N GLN A 147 4.41 12.15 -2.30
CA GLN A 147 5.25 13.04 -3.11
C GLN A 147 6.74 12.95 -2.72
N LYS A 148 7.04 12.88 -1.42
CA LYS A 148 8.42 12.69 -0.93
C LYS A 148 9.02 11.38 -1.45
N VAL A 149 8.28 10.28 -1.37
CA VAL A 149 8.73 8.97 -1.86
C VAL A 149 8.97 9.00 -3.36
N ILE A 150 8.03 9.56 -4.15
CA ILE A 150 8.17 9.68 -5.62
C ILE A 150 9.43 10.48 -5.99
N ALA A 151 9.68 11.61 -5.31
CA ALA A 151 10.86 12.43 -5.52
C ALA A 151 12.15 11.63 -5.28
N GLN A 152 12.24 10.86 -4.18
CA GLN A 152 13.40 10.03 -3.89
C GLN A 152 13.58 8.89 -4.91
N VAL A 153 12.50 8.24 -5.33
CA VAL A 153 12.56 7.19 -6.37
C VAL A 153 13.09 7.76 -7.70
N LYS A 154 12.64 8.96 -8.10
CA LYS A 154 13.14 9.64 -9.29
C LYS A 154 14.65 9.90 -9.19
N ASN A 155 15.11 10.47 -8.08
CA ASN A 155 16.53 10.76 -7.86
C ASN A 155 17.41 9.50 -7.95
N LEU A 156 16.96 8.38 -7.40
CA LEU A 156 17.69 7.11 -7.44
C LEU A 156 17.76 6.49 -8.85
N LYS A 157 16.75 6.70 -9.70
CA LYS A 157 16.74 6.19 -11.08
C LYS A 157 17.64 7.00 -12.03
N PHE A 158 17.95 8.25 -11.71
CA PHE A 158 18.86 9.09 -12.50
C PHE A 158 20.32 8.93 -12.11
N GLN A 159 20.63 8.14 -11.07
CA GLN A 159 22.01 7.87 -10.63
C GLN A 159 22.53 6.48 -11.04
N GLY A 160 21.76 5.70 -11.80
CA GLY A 160 22.09 4.38 -12.36
C GLY A 160 21.84 4.37 -13.89
#